data_9b58f066063f2aa0015f2cb6b5a28966
#
_entry.id   9b58f066063f2aa0015f2cb6b5a28966
#
_cell.length_a   1.000
_cell.length_b   1.000
_cell.length_c   1.000
_cell.angle_alpha   90.00
_cell.angle_beta   90.00
_cell.angle_gamma   90.00
#
_symmetry.space_group_name_H-M   'P 1'
#
loop_
_entity.id
_entity.type
_entity.pdbx_description
1 polymer ?
#
loop_
_entity_poly.entity_id
_entity_poly.type
_entity_poly.pdbx_seq_one_letter_code
_entity_poly.pdbx_strand_id
1 'polypeptide(L)'
;MLIRSLIASALFLGAQASISAPANAQAGKFNQKAASKEDILTYVNISIATFCEARGQNIDFQKSMAVAVAAQGYPIFSKHGGLVPGSTQPLQEKQFIGNASYMVMAGSMQFCPKMIPADQKAKFEKAVAEMKKN
;
A
#
# COMPACT_ATOMS: atom_id res chain seq x y z
N MET A 1 8.57 -69.25 12.18
CA MET A 1 8.19 -69.09 10.78
C MET A 1 8.59 -67.70 10.32
N LEU A 2 9.69 -67.64 9.57
CA LEU A 2 10.36 -66.40 9.16
C LEU A 2 9.79 -66.00 7.80
N ILE A 3 9.31 -64.75 7.65
CA ILE A 3 9.07 -64.14 6.36
C ILE A 3 9.88 -62.87 6.29
N ARG A 4 10.99 -62.94 5.54
CA ARG A 4 11.81 -61.80 5.13
C ARG A 4 11.10 -61.11 3.94
N SER A 5 10.78 -59.83 4.08
CA SER A 5 10.44 -58.98 2.96
C SER A 5 11.54 -57.99 2.68
N LEU A 6 12.16 -58.20 1.54
CA LEU A 6 13.12 -57.30 0.89
C LEU A 6 12.35 -56.07 0.32
N ILE A 7 12.68 -54.92 0.80
CA ILE A 7 12.21 -53.67 0.18
C ILE A 7 13.36 -53.11 -0.64
N ALA A 8 13.20 -53.15 -1.93
CA ALA A 8 14.11 -52.58 -2.92
C ALA A 8 14.07 -51.05 -2.85
N SER A 9 15.21 -50.44 -2.58
CA SER A 9 15.40 -49.01 -2.65
C SER A 9 15.52 -48.54 -4.10
N ALA A 10 14.50 -47.90 -4.63
CA ALA A 10 14.57 -47.20 -5.91
C ALA A 10 15.17 -45.81 -5.71
N LEU A 11 16.40 -45.63 -6.15
CA LEU A 11 17.08 -44.33 -6.26
C LEU A 11 16.42 -43.52 -7.37
N PHE A 12 15.61 -42.54 -7.00
CA PHE A 12 15.18 -41.51 -7.92
C PHE A 12 16.26 -40.44 -8.05
N LEU A 13 17.08 -40.49 -9.07
CA LEU A 13 17.88 -39.36 -9.53
C LEU A 13 16.93 -38.35 -10.19
N GLY A 14 16.45 -37.42 -9.41
CA GLY A 14 15.73 -36.26 -9.91
C GLY A 14 16.72 -35.29 -10.56
N ALA A 15 16.71 -35.21 -11.89
CA ALA A 15 17.37 -34.15 -12.63
C ALA A 15 16.75 -32.82 -12.26
N GLN A 16 17.46 -31.98 -11.49
CA GLN A 16 17.08 -30.61 -11.21
C GLN A 16 17.34 -29.77 -12.47
N ALA A 17 16.32 -29.61 -13.30
CA ALA A 17 16.32 -28.62 -14.35
C ALA A 17 16.27 -27.24 -13.69
N SER A 18 17.40 -26.56 -13.62
CA SER A 18 17.47 -25.15 -13.23
C SER A 18 16.74 -24.34 -14.29
N ILE A 19 15.48 -23.97 -14.02
CA ILE A 19 14.74 -23.00 -14.83
C ILE A 19 15.31 -21.64 -14.48
N SER A 20 16.35 -21.22 -15.21
CA SER A 20 16.80 -19.84 -15.23
C SER A 20 15.71 -19.02 -15.92
N ALA A 21 14.77 -18.47 -15.16
CA ALA A 21 13.87 -17.47 -15.68
C ALA A 21 14.70 -16.26 -16.11
N PRO A 22 14.60 -15.79 -17.37
CA PRO A 22 15.25 -14.56 -17.75
C PRO A 22 14.62 -13.41 -16.95
N ALA A 23 15.40 -12.82 -16.06
CA ALA A 23 15.05 -11.61 -15.33
C ALA A 23 15.12 -10.36 -16.25
N ASN A 24 14.43 -10.46 -17.41
CA ASN A 24 14.11 -9.33 -18.26
C ASN A 24 12.61 -9.05 -18.14
N ALA A 25 12.16 -8.68 -16.96
CA ALA A 25 11.00 -7.83 -16.85
C ALA A 25 11.44 -6.46 -17.42
N GLN A 26 11.44 -6.34 -18.74
CA GLN A 26 11.33 -5.04 -19.37
C GLN A 26 10.06 -4.43 -18.81
N ALA A 27 10.23 -3.54 -17.83
CA ALA A 27 9.21 -2.56 -17.49
C ALA A 27 8.91 -1.85 -18.81
N GLY A 28 7.85 -2.31 -19.48
CA GLY A 28 7.36 -1.64 -20.67
C GLY A 28 7.26 -0.18 -20.28
N LYS A 29 7.84 0.71 -21.10
CA LYS A 29 7.61 2.14 -21.01
C LYS A 29 6.13 2.33 -21.33
N PHE A 30 5.27 2.07 -20.36
CA PHE A 30 3.92 2.57 -20.40
C PHE A 30 4.06 4.08 -20.54
N ASN A 31 3.42 4.64 -21.53
CA ASN A 31 3.32 6.08 -21.68
C ASN A 31 2.45 6.57 -20.51
N GLN A 32 3.09 6.70 -19.33
CA GLN A 32 2.42 6.91 -18.06
C GLN A 32 1.91 8.35 -18.03
N LYS A 33 0.61 8.48 -18.19
CA LYS A 33 -0.07 9.76 -18.04
C LYS A 33 -0.17 10.09 -16.54
N ALA A 34 0.18 11.32 -16.17
CA ALA A 34 -0.02 11.81 -14.82
C ALA A 34 -1.48 11.62 -14.36
N ALA A 35 -1.67 11.30 -13.09
CA ALA A 35 -2.99 11.23 -12.50
C ALA A 35 -3.73 12.56 -12.68
N SER A 36 -5.02 12.51 -12.99
CA SER A 36 -5.86 13.70 -12.99
C SER A 36 -6.24 14.10 -11.55
N LYS A 37 -6.82 15.28 -11.38
CA LYS A 37 -7.36 15.69 -10.06
C LYS A 37 -8.47 14.74 -9.59
N GLU A 38 -9.29 14.27 -10.51
CA GLU A 38 -10.37 13.31 -10.26
C GLU A 38 -9.81 11.94 -9.87
N ASP A 39 -8.72 11.46 -10.51
CA ASP A 39 -8.03 10.25 -10.11
C ASP A 39 -7.55 10.36 -8.67
N ILE A 40 -6.85 11.45 -8.33
CA ILE A 40 -6.34 11.68 -6.96
C ILE A 40 -7.48 11.71 -5.95
N LEU A 41 -8.56 12.43 -6.21
CA LEU A 41 -9.72 12.49 -5.32
C LEU A 41 -10.33 11.10 -5.11
N THR A 42 -10.45 10.32 -6.17
CA THR A 42 -10.95 8.95 -6.11
C THR A 42 -10.06 8.07 -5.23
N TYR A 43 -8.73 8.13 -5.42
CA TYR A 43 -7.79 7.32 -4.64
C TYR A 43 -7.75 7.72 -3.16
N VAL A 44 -7.86 9.02 -2.87
CA VAL A 44 -8.00 9.52 -1.48
C VAL A 44 -9.28 8.99 -0.84
N ASN A 45 -10.43 9.06 -1.53
CA ASN A 45 -11.69 8.57 -0.99
C ASN A 45 -11.66 7.05 -0.74
N ILE A 46 -11.06 6.27 -1.65
CA ILE A 46 -10.85 4.84 -1.44
C ILE A 46 -9.99 4.59 -0.20
N SER A 47 -8.91 5.35 -0.02
CA SER A 47 -8.03 5.17 1.14
C SER A 47 -8.72 5.52 2.46
N ILE A 48 -9.54 6.58 2.50
CA ILE A 48 -10.34 6.95 3.67
C ILE A 48 -11.34 5.83 4.00
N ALA A 49 -12.08 5.34 3.00
CA ALA A 49 -13.02 4.25 3.18
C ALA A 49 -12.31 2.97 3.68
N THR A 50 -11.14 2.65 3.12
CA THR A 50 -10.31 1.52 3.55
C THR A 50 -9.88 1.65 5.01
N PHE A 51 -9.46 2.85 5.44
CA PHE A 51 -9.11 3.10 6.84
C PHE A 51 -10.32 2.91 7.75
N CYS A 52 -11.43 3.55 7.43
CA CYS A 52 -12.64 3.49 8.26
C CYS A 52 -13.15 2.05 8.40
N GLU A 53 -13.17 1.28 7.31
CA GLU A 53 -13.59 -0.11 7.31
C GLU A 53 -12.65 -1.00 8.14
N ALA A 54 -11.33 -0.88 7.93
CA ALA A 54 -10.34 -1.62 8.70
C ALA A 54 -10.46 -1.35 10.21
N ARG A 55 -10.67 -0.08 10.59
CA ARG A 55 -10.90 0.30 11.99
C ARG A 55 -12.23 -0.24 12.52
N GLY A 56 -13.28 -0.24 11.70
CA GLY A 56 -14.57 -0.83 12.04
C GLY A 56 -14.48 -2.32 12.35
N GLN A 57 -13.54 -3.02 11.73
CA GLN A 57 -13.21 -4.42 11.97
C GLN A 57 -12.18 -4.64 13.08
N ASN A 58 -11.91 -3.64 13.91
CA ASN A 58 -10.96 -3.67 15.01
C ASN A 58 -9.51 -3.93 14.62
N ILE A 59 -9.13 -3.67 13.36
CA ILE A 59 -7.73 -3.69 12.96
C ILE A 59 -7.01 -2.53 13.64
N ASP A 60 -5.80 -2.77 14.12
CA ASP A 60 -4.95 -1.78 14.78
C ASP A 60 -4.81 -0.49 13.94
N PHE A 61 -4.70 0.67 14.62
CA PHE A 61 -4.65 1.97 13.98
C PHE A 61 -3.49 2.09 12.98
N GLN A 62 -2.28 1.65 13.36
CA GLN A 62 -1.10 1.76 12.50
C GLN A 62 -1.24 0.87 11.26
N LYS A 63 -1.76 -0.35 11.45
CA LYS A 63 -2.01 -1.28 10.34
C LYS A 63 -3.09 -0.73 9.41
N SER A 64 -4.18 -0.19 9.95
CA SER A 64 -5.26 0.42 9.15
C SER A 64 -4.74 1.61 8.34
N MET A 65 -3.89 2.45 8.94
CA MET A 65 -3.25 3.58 8.25
C MET A 65 -2.32 3.08 7.13
N ALA A 66 -1.49 2.09 7.41
CA ALA A 66 -0.56 1.53 6.41
C ALA A 66 -1.31 0.95 5.19
N VAL A 67 -2.38 0.19 5.41
CA VAL A 67 -3.21 -0.37 4.33
C VAL A 67 -3.90 0.74 3.53
N ALA A 68 -4.44 1.76 4.20
CA ALA A 68 -5.09 2.89 3.54
C ALA A 68 -4.11 3.69 2.66
N VAL A 69 -2.92 3.99 3.18
CA VAL A 69 -1.86 4.67 2.40
C VAL A 69 -1.42 3.82 1.21
N ALA A 70 -1.26 2.50 1.40
CA ALA A 70 -0.94 1.59 0.30
C ALA A 70 -2.04 1.55 -0.78
N ALA A 71 -3.31 1.55 -0.38
CA ALA A 71 -4.45 1.58 -1.31
C ALA A 71 -4.46 2.84 -2.18
N GLN A 72 -4.04 3.99 -1.64
CA GLN A 72 -3.87 5.23 -2.41
C GLN A 72 -2.61 5.18 -3.30
N GLY A 73 -1.51 4.66 -2.78
CA GLY A 73 -0.21 4.63 -3.47
C GLY A 73 -0.20 3.68 -4.66
N TYR A 74 -0.85 2.53 -4.52
CA TYR A 74 -0.84 1.52 -5.57
C TYR A 74 -1.22 2.08 -6.96
N PRO A 75 -2.38 2.72 -7.17
CA PRO A 75 -2.71 3.25 -8.49
C PRO A 75 -1.82 4.44 -8.90
N ILE A 76 -1.38 5.29 -7.97
CA ILE A 76 -0.51 6.42 -8.28
C ILE A 76 0.82 5.93 -8.87
N PHE A 77 1.44 4.93 -8.26
CA PHE A 77 2.73 4.43 -8.72
C PHE A 77 2.62 3.40 -9.85
N SER A 78 1.64 2.49 -9.82
CA SER A 78 1.51 1.44 -10.83
C SER A 78 0.91 1.94 -12.15
N LYS A 79 -0.12 2.79 -12.10
CA LYS A 79 -0.82 3.30 -13.28
C LYS A 79 -0.20 4.59 -13.80
N HIS A 80 0.21 5.49 -12.91
CA HIS A 80 0.67 6.84 -13.26
C HIS A 80 2.18 7.06 -13.06
N GLY A 81 2.95 6.03 -12.65
CA GLY A 81 4.38 6.13 -12.43
C GLY A 81 4.81 7.15 -11.39
N GLY A 82 3.95 7.44 -10.43
CA GLY A 82 4.17 8.46 -9.40
C GLY A 82 3.90 9.89 -9.88
N LEU A 83 3.45 10.10 -11.11
CA LEU A 83 3.14 11.43 -11.64
C LEU A 83 1.76 11.90 -11.15
N VAL A 84 1.73 13.08 -10.54
CA VAL A 84 0.51 13.71 -10.02
C VAL A 84 0.23 15.03 -10.76
N PRO A 85 -0.96 15.64 -10.62
CA PRO A 85 -1.31 16.86 -11.34
C PRO A 85 -0.28 17.98 -11.11
N GLY A 86 0.22 18.56 -12.19
CA GLY A 86 1.20 19.64 -12.16
C GLY A 86 2.64 19.21 -11.89
N SER A 87 2.90 17.92 -11.72
CA SER A 87 4.25 17.36 -11.51
C SER A 87 4.86 16.92 -12.85
N THR A 88 6.13 17.22 -13.04
CA THR A 88 6.97 16.71 -14.15
C THR A 88 7.87 15.57 -13.71
N GLN A 89 7.95 15.33 -12.41
CA GLN A 89 8.76 14.28 -11.82
C GLN A 89 7.88 13.38 -10.93
N PRO A 90 8.17 12.07 -10.83
CA PRO A 90 7.49 11.19 -9.92
C PRO A 90 7.63 11.64 -8.47
N LEU A 91 6.57 11.46 -7.69
CA LEU A 91 6.61 11.69 -6.24
C LEU A 91 7.66 10.81 -5.59
N GLN A 92 8.41 11.39 -4.66
CA GLN A 92 9.26 10.62 -3.76
C GLN A 92 8.39 9.84 -2.77
N GLU A 93 8.71 8.57 -2.54
CA GLU A 93 7.92 7.68 -1.67
C GLU A 93 7.69 8.28 -0.28
N LYS A 94 8.73 8.81 0.35
CA LYS A 94 8.64 9.45 1.67
C LYS A 94 7.66 10.64 1.68
N GLN A 95 7.72 11.47 0.65
CA GLN A 95 6.81 12.63 0.50
C GLN A 95 5.38 12.15 0.29
N PHE A 96 5.20 11.12 -0.55
CA PHE A 96 3.89 10.52 -0.77
C PHE A 96 3.29 9.99 0.54
N ILE A 97 4.03 9.18 1.30
CA ILE A 97 3.55 8.60 2.57
C ILE A 97 3.09 9.69 3.54
N GLY A 98 3.86 10.76 3.69
CA GLY A 98 3.49 11.89 4.56
C GLY A 98 2.18 12.55 4.12
N ASN A 99 2.07 12.89 2.83
CA ASN A 99 0.88 13.54 2.28
C ASN A 99 -0.36 12.62 2.32
N ALA A 100 -0.20 11.35 1.96
CA ALA A 100 -1.28 10.38 1.99
C ALA A 100 -1.79 10.15 3.42
N SER A 101 -0.89 9.98 4.39
CA SER A 101 -1.27 9.85 5.81
C SER A 101 -2.03 11.06 6.31
N TYR A 102 -1.61 12.27 5.93
CA TYR A 102 -2.33 13.49 6.26
C TYR A 102 -3.75 13.49 5.68
N MET A 103 -3.89 13.16 4.39
CA MET A 103 -5.20 13.14 3.71
C MET A 103 -6.13 12.08 4.29
N VAL A 104 -5.61 10.90 4.59
CA VAL A 104 -6.40 9.83 5.24
C VAL A 104 -6.87 10.28 6.62
N MET A 105 -5.99 10.85 7.45
CA MET A 105 -6.39 11.36 8.77
C MET A 105 -7.43 12.47 8.65
N ALA A 106 -7.19 13.49 7.83
CA ALA A 106 -8.10 14.62 7.65
C ALA A 106 -9.49 14.17 7.19
N GLY A 107 -9.55 13.24 6.22
CA GLY A 107 -10.81 12.67 5.75
C GLY A 107 -11.48 11.81 6.81
N SER A 108 -10.74 10.94 7.48
CA SER A 108 -11.30 10.05 8.51
C SER A 108 -11.84 10.82 9.73
N MET A 109 -11.27 11.98 10.05
CA MET A 109 -11.82 12.90 11.07
C MET A 109 -13.24 13.40 10.72
N GLN A 110 -13.58 13.46 9.43
CA GLN A 110 -14.90 13.88 8.95
C GLN A 110 -15.85 12.68 8.80
N PHE A 111 -15.37 11.58 8.22
CA PHE A 111 -16.23 10.44 7.84
C PHE A 111 -16.40 9.40 8.94
N CYS A 112 -15.35 9.13 9.73
CA CYS A 112 -15.40 8.11 10.79
C CYS A 112 -14.65 8.52 12.08
N PRO A 113 -14.98 9.69 12.70
CA PRO A 113 -14.21 10.26 13.81
C PRO A 113 -14.14 9.33 15.03
N LYS A 114 -15.13 8.43 15.22
CA LYS A 114 -15.16 7.46 16.31
C LYS A 114 -14.14 6.32 16.14
N MET A 115 -13.63 6.09 14.94
CA MET A 115 -12.65 5.06 14.63
C MET A 115 -11.21 5.50 14.92
N ILE A 116 -10.99 6.77 15.22
CA ILE A 116 -9.67 7.34 15.49
C ILE A 116 -9.45 7.38 16.99
N PRO A 117 -8.35 6.78 17.52
CA PRO A 117 -8.00 6.89 18.93
C PRO A 117 -7.79 8.35 19.35
N ALA A 118 -8.22 8.69 20.56
CA ALA A 118 -8.19 10.07 21.06
C ALA A 118 -6.77 10.70 21.07
N ASP A 119 -5.76 9.90 21.40
CA ASP A 119 -4.35 10.32 21.38
C ASP A 119 -3.85 10.61 19.96
N GLN A 120 -4.28 9.84 18.96
CA GLN A 120 -3.92 10.05 17.54
C GLN A 120 -4.62 11.30 16.98
N LYS A 121 -5.86 11.51 17.38
CA LYS A 121 -6.61 12.73 17.04
C LYS A 121 -5.90 13.98 17.57
N ALA A 122 -5.54 13.99 18.86
CA ALA A 122 -4.85 15.11 19.48
C ALA A 122 -3.48 15.39 18.84
N LYS A 123 -2.72 14.33 18.49
CA LYS A 123 -1.43 14.48 17.77
C LYS A 123 -1.62 15.12 16.40
N PHE A 124 -2.64 14.69 15.66
CA PHE A 124 -2.94 15.23 14.33
C PHE A 124 -3.37 16.70 14.42
N GLU A 125 -4.28 17.05 15.32
CA GLU A 125 -4.74 18.42 15.52
C GLU A 125 -3.59 19.37 15.89
N LYS A 126 -2.67 18.93 16.77
CA LYS A 126 -1.46 19.66 17.10
C LYS A 126 -0.56 19.88 15.88
N ALA A 127 -0.30 18.83 15.09
CA ALA A 127 0.51 18.95 13.89
C ALA A 127 -0.10 19.91 12.85
N VAL A 128 -1.42 19.89 12.66
CA VAL A 128 -2.14 20.84 11.79
C VAL A 128 -2.04 22.26 12.30
N ALA A 129 -2.13 22.48 13.62
CA ALA A 129 -1.99 23.80 14.21
C ALA A 129 -0.57 24.38 14.04
N GLU A 130 0.45 23.53 14.09
CA GLU A 130 1.85 23.93 13.85
C GLU A 130 2.10 24.29 12.37
N MET A 131 1.55 23.54 11.43
CA MET A 131 1.66 23.85 9.99
C MET A 131 1.03 25.18 9.60
N LYS A 132 -0.01 25.64 10.31
CA LYS A 132 -0.68 26.94 10.04
C LYS A 132 0.10 28.15 10.55
N LYS A 133 1.14 27.95 11.38
CA LYS A 133 1.96 29.04 11.96
C LYS A 133 3.16 29.39 11.08
N ASN A 134 3.53 28.51 10.13
CA ASN A 134 4.61 28.68 9.18
C ASN A 134 4.07 29.11 7.81
#